data_f4fa1bdb04b5d5c92337bd89b086862c
#
_entry.id   f4fa1bdb04b5d5c92337bd89b086862c
#
_cell.length_a   1.000
_cell.length_b   1.000
_cell.length_c   1.000
_cell.angle_alpha   90.00
_cell.angle_beta   90.00
_cell.angle_gamma   90.00
#
_symmetry.space_group_name_H-M   'P 1'
#
loop_
_entity.id
_entity.type
_entity.pdbx_description
1 polymer ?
#
loop_
_entity_poly.entity_id
_entity_poly.type
_entity_poly.pdbx_seq_one_letter_code
_entity_poly.pdbx_strand_id
1 'polypeptide(L)'
;MLKNCMEDIVDDILPLVLEDYKGACTCCKCINDVKAITLNNLPPLYAATESGRLYLKINEMKAQVKIDVINELTKALQKVTQNPLHEI
;
A
#
# COMPACT_ATOMS: atom_id res chain seq x y z
N MET A 1 1.68 -19.87 -8.25
CA MET A 1 2.80 -19.03 -7.82
C MET A 1 2.45 -18.29 -6.54
N LEU A 2 3.35 -18.34 -5.58
CA LEU A 2 3.10 -17.67 -4.30
C LEU A 2 3.24 -16.16 -4.44
N LYS A 3 2.24 -15.42 -3.99
CA LYS A 3 2.24 -13.98 -4.09
C LYS A 3 1.63 -13.34 -2.86
N ASN A 4 2.22 -12.24 -2.39
CA ASN A 4 1.64 -11.44 -1.33
C ASN A 4 0.59 -10.49 -1.94
N CYS A 5 -0.67 -10.86 -1.78
CA CYS A 5 -1.78 -10.09 -2.36
C CYS A 5 -1.95 -8.72 -1.72
N MET A 6 -1.32 -8.47 -0.58
CA MET A 6 -1.33 -7.14 0.03
C MET A 6 -0.68 -6.11 -0.90
N GLU A 7 0.26 -6.52 -1.74
CA GLU A 7 0.86 -5.61 -2.73
C GLU A 7 -0.18 -5.06 -3.69
N ASP A 8 -1.10 -5.92 -4.17
CA ASP A 8 -2.17 -5.48 -5.06
C ASP A 8 -3.13 -4.52 -4.35
N ILE A 9 -3.45 -4.82 -3.10
CA ILE A 9 -4.35 -3.98 -2.30
C ILE A 9 -3.75 -2.58 -2.13
N VAL A 10 -2.47 -2.51 -1.79
CA VAL A 10 -1.77 -1.24 -1.62
C VAL A 10 -1.74 -0.47 -2.95
N ASP A 11 -1.46 -1.16 -4.06
CA ASP A 11 -1.45 -0.53 -5.38
C ASP A 11 -2.81 0.06 -5.74
N ASP A 12 -3.90 -0.63 -5.36
CA ASP A 12 -5.25 -0.17 -5.68
C ASP A 12 -5.68 1.01 -4.81
N ILE A 13 -5.25 1.06 -3.56
CA ILE A 13 -5.69 2.08 -2.61
C ILE A 13 -4.82 3.34 -2.65
N LEU A 14 -3.54 3.20 -2.98
CA LEU A 14 -2.60 4.33 -2.96
C LEU A 14 -3.09 5.54 -3.76
N PRO A 15 -3.60 5.39 -5.00
CA PRO A 15 -4.08 6.57 -5.74
C PRO A 15 -5.20 7.32 -5.03
N LEU A 16 -6.06 6.61 -4.31
CA LEU A 16 -7.15 7.24 -3.57
C LEU A 16 -6.63 8.07 -2.41
N VAL A 17 -5.62 7.57 -1.72
CA VAL A 17 -5.00 8.31 -0.61
C VAL A 17 -4.25 9.54 -1.14
N LEU A 18 -3.59 9.41 -2.29
CA LEU A 18 -2.85 10.52 -2.89
C LEU A 18 -3.78 11.66 -3.30
N GLU A 19 -5.02 11.37 -3.69
CA GLU A 19 -5.98 12.42 -4.02
C GLU A 19 -6.24 13.34 -2.83
N ASP A 20 -6.22 12.79 -1.63
CA ASP A 20 -6.50 13.55 -0.41
C ASP A 20 -5.24 14.11 0.26
N TYR A 21 -4.06 13.66 -0.16
CA TYR A 21 -2.81 14.08 0.44
C TYR A 21 -2.06 15.04 -0.48
N LYS A 22 -2.25 16.32 -0.24
CA LYS A 22 -1.62 17.35 -1.07
C LYS A 22 -0.15 17.54 -0.69
N GLY A 23 0.68 17.83 -1.68
CA GLY A 23 2.08 18.15 -1.46
C GLY A 23 3.01 16.95 -1.40
N ALA A 24 2.50 15.74 -1.59
CA ALA A 24 3.35 14.55 -1.61
C ALA A 24 4.10 14.46 -2.93
N CYS A 25 5.37 14.06 -2.86
CA CYS A 25 6.14 13.76 -4.06
C CYS A 25 5.67 12.44 -4.65
N THR A 26 5.32 12.44 -5.94
CA THR A 26 4.82 11.24 -6.62
C THR A 26 5.83 10.64 -7.59
N CYS A 27 7.11 10.98 -7.46
CA CYS A 27 8.14 10.35 -8.29
C CYS A 27 8.28 8.87 -7.95
N CYS A 28 8.86 8.10 -8.86
CA CYS A 28 9.02 6.66 -8.70
C CYS A 28 9.68 6.27 -7.38
N LYS A 29 10.72 7.00 -7.00
CA LYS A 29 11.47 6.72 -5.78
C LYS A 29 10.59 6.88 -4.54
N CYS A 30 9.88 8.02 -4.44
CA CYS A 30 9.03 8.29 -3.28
C CYS A 30 7.86 7.32 -3.21
N ILE A 31 7.24 7.00 -4.34
CA ILE A 31 6.13 6.05 -4.37
C ILE A 31 6.59 4.66 -3.92
N ASN A 32 7.75 4.21 -4.40
CA ASN A 32 8.28 2.92 -3.98
C ASN A 32 8.63 2.89 -2.49
N ASP A 33 9.16 3.99 -1.96
CA ASP A 33 9.45 4.08 -0.53
C ASP A 33 8.17 4.02 0.30
N VAL A 34 7.11 4.71 -0.13
CA VAL A 34 5.82 4.66 0.54
C VAL A 34 5.26 3.25 0.55
N LYS A 35 5.30 2.56 -0.59
CA LYS A 35 4.82 1.19 -0.68
C LYS A 35 5.61 0.25 0.22
N ALA A 36 6.94 0.39 0.22
CA ALA A 36 7.80 -0.47 1.04
C ALA A 36 7.50 -0.29 2.53
N ILE A 37 7.40 0.95 2.99
CA ILE A 37 7.10 1.23 4.39
C ILE A 37 5.74 0.66 4.76
N THR A 38 4.74 0.89 3.90
CA THR A 38 3.38 0.41 4.13
C THR A 38 3.32 -1.10 4.22
N LEU A 39 3.95 -1.79 3.26
CA LEU A 39 3.93 -3.25 3.22
C LEU A 39 4.67 -3.87 4.40
N ASN A 40 5.71 -3.21 4.88
CA ASN A 40 6.44 -3.70 6.06
C ASN A 40 5.63 -3.56 7.35
N ASN A 41 4.62 -2.72 7.36
CA ASN A 41 3.78 -2.48 8.54
C ASN A 41 2.40 -3.14 8.44
N LEU A 42 2.15 -3.92 7.40
CA LEU A 42 0.90 -4.64 7.21
C LEU A 42 1.16 -6.14 7.22
N PRO A 43 0.24 -6.95 7.75
CA PRO A 43 0.40 -8.40 7.67
C PRO A 43 0.32 -8.84 6.21
N PRO A 44 1.13 -9.81 5.79
CA PRO A 44 1.08 -10.31 4.43
C PRO A 44 -0.18 -11.15 4.18
N LEU A 45 -0.63 -11.18 2.94
CA LEU A 45 -1.76 -11.99 2.50
C LEU A 45 -1.31 -12.82 1.31
N TYR A 46 -0.72 -13.99 1.56
CA TYR A 46 -0.19 -14.82 0.50
C TYR A 46 -1.25 -15.72 -0.11
N ALA A 47 -1.19 -15.88 -1.42
CA ALA A 47 -2.01 -16.84 -2.15
C ALA A 47 -1.15 -17.54 -3.18
N ALA A 48 -1.37 -18.86 -3.32
CA ALA A 48 -0.63 -19.68 -4.26
C ALA A 48 -1.44 -20.03 -5.51
N THR A 49 -2.74 -19.78 -5.49
CA THR A 49 -3.64 -20.12 -6.59
C THR A 49 -4.56 -18.97 -6.94
N GLU A 50 -5.15 -19.02 -8.13
CA GLU A 50 -6.15 -18.03 -8.54
C GLU A 50 -7.36 -18.02 -7.62
N SER A 51 -7.80 -19.21 -7.18
CA SER A 51 -8.93 -19.31 -6.25
C SER A 51 -8.61 -18.65 -4.92
N GLY A 52 -7.39 -18.84 -4.43
CA GLY A 52 -6.93 -18.19 -3.20
C GLY A 52 -6.87 -16.67 -3.35
N ARG A 53 -6.40 -16.19 -4.49
CA ARG A 53 -6.35 -14.74 -4.76
C ARG A 53 -7.76 -14.16 -4.77
N LEU A 54 -8.71 -14.84 -5.40
CA LEU A 54 -10.08 -14.38 -5.45
C LEU A 54 -10.68 -14.30 -4.04
N TYR A 55 -10.42 -15.32 -3.23
CA TYR A 55 -10.89 -15.35 -1.85
C TYR A 55 -10.35 -14.17 -1.05
N LEU A 56 -9.05 -13.91 -1.18
CA LEU A 56 -8.42 -12.78 -0.48
C LEU A 56 -8.95 -11.46 -0.99
N LYS A 57 -9.21 -11.35 -2.30
CA LYS A 57 -9.75 -10.13 -2.88
C LYS A 57 -11.15 -9.83 -2.32
N ILE A 58 -11.95 -10.86 -2.12
CA ILE A 58 -13.25 -10.69 -1.48
C ILE A 58 -13.08 -10.20 -0.05
N ASN A 59 -12.11 -10.75 0.68
CA ASN A 59 -11.86 -10.36 2.06
C ASN A 59 -11.35 -8.92 2.16
N GLU A 60 -10.58 -8.43 1.19
CA GLU A 60 -10.07 -7.05 1.22
C GLU A 60 -11.17 -6.01 1.11
N MET A 61 -12.36 -6.42 0.67
CA MET A 61 -13.50 -5.52 0.60
C MET A 61 -14.06 -5.21 1.98
N LYS A 62 -13.61 -5.91 3.01
CA LYS A 62 -14.01 -5.62 4.37
C LYS A 62 -13.45 -4.26 4.79
N ALA A 63 -14.28 -3.47 5.45
CA ALA A 63 -13.93 -2.11 5.83
C ALA A 63 -12.67 -2.03 6.66
N GLN A 64 -12.45 -3.01 7.56
CA GLN A 64 -11.28 -2.98 8.44
C GLN A 64 -9.97 -3.05 7.69
N VAL A 65 -9.89 -3.91 6.66
CA VAL A 65 -8.67 -4.03 5.86
C VAL A 65 -8.37 -2.73 5.14
N LYS A 66 -9.39 -2.10 4.55
CA LYS A 66 -9.23 -0.82 3.86
C LYS A 66 -8.75 0.27 4.80
N ILE A 67 -9.34 0.33 6.00
CA ILE A 67 -8.95 1.31 7.02
C ILE A 67 -7.50 1.13 7.42
N ASP A 68 -7.08 -0.11 7.65
CA ASP A 68 -5.71 -0.40 8.04
C ASP A 68 -4.72 0.02 6.96
N VAL A 69 -5.03 -0.28 5.69
CA VAL A 69 -4.17 0.09 4.56
C VAL A 69 -4.10 1.61 4.41
N ILE A 70 -5.24 2.30 4.49
CA ILE A 70 -5.27 3.77 4.39
C ILE A 70 -4.44 4.40 5.51
N ASN A 71 -4.57 3.90 6.73
CA ASN A 71 -3.82 4.43 7.86
C ASN A 71 -2.32 4.25 7.68
N GLU A 72 -1.88 3.07 7.24
CA GLU A 72 -0.46 2.82 7.02
C GLU A 72 0.09 3.63 5.85
N LEU A 73 -0.69 3.77 4.77
CA LEU A 73 -0.28 4.60 3.64
C LEU A 73 -0.14 6.06 4.05
N THR A 74 -1.06 6.58 4.85
CA THR A 74 -1.00 7.96 5.32
C THR A 74 0.25 8.19 6.17
N LYS A 75 0.54 7.29 7.08
CA LYS A 75 1.75 7.37 7.91
C LYS A 75 3.01 7.34 7.06
N ALA A 76 3.05 6.45 6.06
CA ALA A 76 4.19 6.32 5.17
C ALA A 76 4.39 7.58 4.33
N LEU A 77 3.30 8.16 3.82
CA LEU A 77 3.36 9.41 3.06
C LEU A 77 3.91 10.56 3.91
N GLN A 78 3.47 10.65 5.16
CA GLN A 78 3.98 11.68 6.07
C GLN A 78 5.48 11.51 6.28
N LYS A 79 5.93 10.27 6.49
CA LYS A 79 7.34 9.99 6.73
C LYS A 79 8.20 10.32 5.52
N VAL A 80 7.78 9.90 4.34
CA VAL A 80 8.54 10.14 3.11
C VAL A 80 8.51 11.63 2.72
N THR A 81 7.39 12.30 2.94
CA THR A 81 7.28 13.72 2.64
C THR A 81 8.20 14.56 3.52
N GLN A 82 8.35 14.19 4.79
CA GLN A 82 9.23 14.91 5.72
C GLN A 82 10.70 14.64 5.45
N ASN A 83 11.05 13.46 4.95
CA ASN A 83 12.44 13.07 4.71
C ASN A 83 12.58 12.38 3.35
N PRO A 84 12.40 13.11 2.25
CA PRO A 84 12.53 12.49 0.93
C PRO A 84 13.98 12.12 0.65
N LEU A 85 14.18 10.92 0.11
CA LEU A 85 15.50 10.39 -0.21
C LEU A 85 15.71 10.27 -1.71
N HIS A 86 14.97 11.00 -2.51
CA HIS A 86 14.99 10.85 -3.96
C HIS A 86 16.10 11.60 -4.67
N GLU A 87 16.88 12.33 -3.95
CA GLU A 87 17.95 13.14 -4.53
C GLU A 87 19.26 12.40 -4.70
N ILE A 88 19.30 11.15 -4.34
CA ILE A 88 20.53 10.36 -4.34
C ILE A 88 21.00 10.06 -5.75
#